data_9ed4d92051d087630564d8615a882b00
#
_entry.id   9ed4d92051d087630564d8615a882b00
#
_cell.length_a   1.000
_cell.length_b   1.000
_cell.length_c   1.000
_cell.angle_alpha   90.00
_cell.angle_beta   90.00
_cell.angle_gamma   90.00
#
_symmetry.space_group_name_H-M   'P 1'
#
loop_
_entity.id
_entity.type
_entity.pdbx_description
1 polymer ?
#
loop_
_entity_poly.entity_id
_entity_poly.type
_entity_poly.pdbx_seq_one_letter_code
_entity_poly.pdbx_strand_id
1 'polypeptide(L)'
;MKKVLKISLIVFFIMTIIVAIIGVIFITNIMNETKNVTFDKNKIISATKQINVYSDNGELVENTSVDGKKIVPLSDLKDDTINCFLSIEDKNFYKHNGVNYKRIAKAMLNNIKSHSFKEGASTISQQLIKNTHLSNEKTLKRKVKEIVLTKKLEKAFTKDEILETYLNVIYFGDGCYGIEEASNHYFNKPAKELNLIESATLAGLIKAPSIYSPTKDYES
;
A
#
# COMPACT_ATOMS: atom_id res chain seq x y z
N MET A 1 -41.88 29.96 -17.64
CA MET A 1 -41.27 28.68 -17.21
C MET A 1 -40.04 28.25 -18.04
N LYS A 2 -40.10 28.05 -19.36
CA LYS A 2 -38.94 27.57 -20.16
C LYS A 2 -37.69 28.47 -20.13
N LYS A 3 -37.84 29.82 -20.09
CA LYS A 3 -36.71 30.77 -19.99
C LYS A 3 -35.99 30.68 -18.61
N VAL A 4 -36.73 30.61 -17.51
CA VAL A 4 -36.20 30.48 -16.15
C VAL A 4 -35.41 29.19 -15.99
N LEU A 5 -35.94 28.07 -16.50
CA LEU A 5 -35.27 26.78 -16.50
C LEU A 5 -33.94 26.81 -17.29
N LYS A 6 -33.92 27.46 -18.48
CA LYS A 6 -32.68 27.64 -19.26
C LYS A 6 -31.63 28.45 -18.50
N ILE A 7 -32.03 29.55 -17.88
CA ILE A 7 -31.12 30.42 -17.09
C ILE A 7 -30.57 29.63 -15.90
N SER A 8 -31.42 28.90 -15.18
CA SER A 8 -31.00 28.05 -14.04
C SER A 8 -29.97 26.98 -14.47
N LEU A 9 -30.19 26.32 -15.61
CA LEU A 9 -29.25 25.33 -16.17
C LEU A 9 -27.90 25.96 -16.55
N ILE A 10 -27.92 27.15 -17.15
CA ILE A 10 -26.68 27.87 -17.52
C ILE A 10 -25.91 28.28 -16.24
N VAL A 11 -26.60 28.82 -15.24
CA VAL A 11 -25.99 29.19 -13.96
C VAL A 11 -25.40 27.96 -13.27
N PHE A 12 -26.13 26.84 -13.22
CA PHE A 12 -25.62 25.59 -12.67
C PHE A 12 -24.36 25.11 -13.42
N PHE A 13 -24.36 25.16 -14.74
CA PHE A 13 -23.21 24.77 -15.56
C PHE A 13 -21.99 25.68 -15.31
N ILE A 14 -22.20 27.01 -15.23
CA ILE A 14 -21.13 27.97 -14.90
C ILE A 14 -20.57 27.67 -13.50
N MET A 15 -21.43 27.44 -12.51
CA MET A 15 -21.00 27.10 -11.14
C MET A 15 -20.17 25.81 -11.11
N THR A 16 -20.56 24.78 -11.85
CA THR A 16 -19.78 23.54 -11.94
C THR A 16 -18.40 23.75 -12.56
N ILE A 17 -18.30 24.59 -13.61
CA ILE A 17 -17.00 24.96 -14.20
C ILE A 17 -16.13 25.73 -13.21
N ILE A 18 -16.69 26.70 -12.49
CA ILE A 18 -15.93 27.48 -11.48
C ILE A 18 -15.39 26.54 -10.40
N VAL A 19 -16.22 25.63 -9.87
CA VAL A 19 -15.80 24.66 -8.86
C VAL A 19 -14.69 23.75 -9.42
N ALA A 20 -14.80 23.31 -10.67
CA ALA A 20 -13.77 22.50 -11.33
C ALA A 20 -12.44 23.28 -11.46
N ILE A 21 -12.48 24.56 -11.87
CA ILE A 21 -11.29 25.40 -11.98
C ILE A 21 -10.62 25.59 -10.60
N ILE A 22 -11.40 25.91 -9.57
CA ILE A 22 -10.90 26.04 -8.19
C ILE A 22 -10.24 24.72 -7.74
N GLY A 23 -10.87 23.59 -8.04
CA GLY A 23 -10.32 22.26 -7.74
C GLY A 23 -8.98 22.00 -8.44
N VAL A 24 -8.87 22.37 -9.72
CA VAL A 24 -7.61 22.25 -10.47
C VAL A 24 -6.52 23.16 -9.89
N ILE A 25 -6.83 24.42 -9.60
CA ILE A 25 -5.88 25.37 -8.97
C ILE A 25 -5.40 24.82 -7.61
N PHE A 26 -6.32 24.32 -6.79
CA PHE A 26 -5.99 23.73 -5.49
C PHE A 26 -5.05 22.52 -5.63
N ILE A 27 -5.36 21.60 -6.54
CA ILE A 27 -4.53 20.42 -6.80
C ILE A 27 -3.15 20.82 -7.34
N THR A 28 -3.08 21.78 -8.28
CA THR A 28 -1.81 22.24 -8.84
C THR A 28 -0.93 22.92 -7.78
N ASN A 29 -1.51 23.71 -6.87
CA ASN A 29 -0.78 24.28 -5.74
C ASN A 29 -0.19 23.20 -4.83
N ILE A 30 -0.98 22.18 -4.44
CA ILE A 30 -0.47 21.05 -3.66
C ILE A 30 0.63 20.30 -4.42
N MET A 31 0.47 20.08 -5.71
CA MET A 31 1.49 19.42 -6.54
C MET A 31 2.79 20.23 -6.58
N ASN A 32 2.73 21.55 -6.70
CA ASN A 32 3.91 22.41 -6.69
C ASN A 32 4.62 22.36 -5.32
N GLU A 33 3.88 22.42 -4.21
CA GLU A 33 4.45 22.28 -2.87
C GLU A 33 5.09 20.91 -2.64
N THR A 34 4.57 19.88 -3.28
CA THR A 34 5.04 18.50 -3.09
C THR A 34 6.07 18.05 -4.13
N LYS A 35 6.32 18.84 -5.17
CA LYS A 35 7.25 18.52 -6.27
C LYS A 35 8.67 18.25 -5.77
N ASN A 36 9.12 18.95 -4.75
CA ASN A 36 10.47 18.87 -4.19
C ASN A 36 10.57 17.92 -2.99
N VAL A 37 9.54 17.09 -2.71
CA VAL A 37 9.63 16.11 -1.65
C VAL A 37 10.75 15.12 -1.96
N THR A 38 11.71 15.02 -1.04
CA THR A 38 12.83 14.08 -1.17
C THR A 38 12.35 12.64 -1.00
N PHE A 39 12.78 11.78 -1.92
CA PHE A 39 12.60 10.35 -1.80
C PHE A 39 13.87 9.75 -1.21
N ASP A 40 13.77 9.20 -0.03
CA ASP A 40 14.89 8.55 0.66
C ASP A 40 14.94 7.06 0.29
N LYS A 41 15.83 6.71 -0.65
CA LYS A 41 16.04 5.31 -1.05
C LYS A 41 16.48 4.42 0.12
N ASN A 42 17.22 4.99 1.08
CA ASN A 42 17.75 4.22 2.19
C ASN A 42 16.64 3.66 3.08
N LYS A 43 15.49 4.34 3.17
CA LYS A 43 14.33 3.80 3.90
C LYS A 43 13.76 2.53 3.29
N ILE A 44 13.88 2.36 1.97
CA ILE A 44 13.47 1.13 1.27
C ILE A 44 14.55 0.07 1.43
N ILE A 45 15.82 0.43 1.17
CA ILE A 45 16.96 -0.49 1.25
C ILE A 45 17.12 -1.03 2.68
N SER A 46 17.04 -0.17 3.69
CA SER A 46 17.20 -0.59 5.10
C SER A 46 16.06 -1.49 5.58
N ALA A 47 14.86 -1.35 4.98
CA ALA A 47 13.71 -2.17 5.36
C ALA A 47 13.88 -3.67 5.03
N THR A 48 14.74 -3.99 4.05
CA THR A 48 15.04 -5.38 3.64
C THR A 48 16.55 -5.71 3.75
N LYS A 49 17.35 -4.78 4.30
CA LYS A 49 18.79 -5.03 4.47
C LYS A 49 19.01 -6.08 5.55
N GLN A 50 19.56 -7.20 5.15
CA GLN A 50 19.97 -8.27 6.04
C GLN A 50 21.35 -7.97 6.62
N ILE A 51 21.54 -8.31 7.89
CA ILE A 51 22.81 -8.33 8.60
C ILE A 51 23.05 -9.75 9.12
N ASN A 52 24.28 -10.22 8.99
CA ASN A 52 24.68 -11.49 9.56
C ASN A 52 25.27 -11.23 10.94
N VAL A 53 24.74 -11.90 11.95
CA VAL A 53 25.25 -11.87 13.31
C VAL A 53 26.11 -13.13 13.50
N TYR A 54 27.38 -12.94 13.87
CA TYR A 54 28.32 -14.01 14.12
C TYR A 54 28.64 -14.10 15.63
N SER A 55 28.87 -15.31 16.11
CA SER A 55 29.40 -15.54 17.44
C SER A 55 30.91 -15.21 17.52
N ASP A 56 31.46 -15.17 18.70
CA ASP A 56 32.86 -14.86 18.93
C ASP A 56 33.83 -15.84 18.23
N ASN A 57 33.39 -17.08 17.99
CA ASN A 57 34.14 -18.09 17.25
C ASN A 57 33.96 -18.00 15.72
N GLY A 58 33.21 -17.01 15.23
CA GLY A 58 32.98 -16.76 13.79
C GLY A 58 31.88 -17.60 13.16
N GLU A 59 31.07 -18.32 13.93
CA GLU A 59 29.91 -19.05 13.42
C GLU A 59 28.74 -18.10 13.21
N LEU A 60 28.00 -18.28 12.10
CA LEU A 60 26.79 -17.51 11.81
C LEU A 60 25.68 -17.92 12.81
N VAL A 61 25.32 -16.99 13.69
CA VAL A 61 24.26 -17.20 14.68
C VAL A 61 22.90 -16.89 14.10
N GLU A 62 22.79 -15.77 13.38
CA GLU A 62 21.51 -15.30 12.87
C GLU A 62 21.71 -14.41 11.62
N ASN A 63 20.74 -14.49 10.72
CA ASN A 63 20.57 -13.55 9.61
C ASN A 63 19.26 -12.78 9.84
N THR A 64 19.37 -11.49 10.11
CA THR A 64 18.23 -10.65 10.50
C THR A 64 18.34 -9.27 9.86
N SER A 65 17.29 -8.46 9.93
CA SER A 65 17.36 -7.05 9.54
C SER A 65 18.02 -6.20 10.64
N VAL A 66 18.28 -4.93 10.32
CA VAL A 66 18.78 -3.94 11.29
C VAL A 66 17.87 -3.84 12.52
N ASP A 67 16.57 -4.08 12.36
CA ASP A 67 15.57 -4.03 13.44
C ASP A 67 15.31 -5.42 14.07
N GLY A 68 16.16 -6.42 13.81
CA GLY A 68 16.03 -7.78 14.35
C GLY A 68 14.94 -8.63 13.70
N LYS A 69 14.40 -8.22 12.53
CA LYS A 69 13.36 -8.95 11.81
C LYS A 69 13.95 -9.92 10.79
N LYS A 70 13.35 -11.07 10.64
CA LYS A 70 13.68 -11.98 9.55
C LYS A 70 13.10 -11.48 8.24
N ILE A 71 13.95 -11.28 7.24
CA ILE A 71 13.57 -10.87 5.90
C ILE A 71 13.45 -12.10 5.01
N VAL A 72 12.35 -12.22 4.32
CA VAL A 72 12.10 -13.28 3.34
C VAL A 72 12.34 -12.74 1.94
N PRO A 73 13.33 -13.26 1.20
CA PRO A 73 13.48 -12.96 -0.22
C PRO A 73 12.22 -13.36 -0.99
N LEU A 74 11.84 -12.57 -1.99
CA LEU A 74 10.67 -12.89 -2.82
C LEU A 74 10.81 -14.25 -3.51
N SER A 75 12.04 -14.63 -3.87
CA SER A 75 12.37 -15.94 -4.47
C SER A 75 12.07 -17.14 -3.57
N ASP A 76 12.00 -16.94 -2.26
CA ASP A 76 11.75 -18.02 -1.29
C ASP A 76 10.25 -18.24 -1.07
N LEU A 77 9.41 -17.31 -1.51
CA LEU A 77 7.97 -17.42 -1.40
C LEU A 77 7.41 -18.21 -2.59
N LYS A 78 6.39 -19.05 -2.31
CA LYS A 78 5.67 -19.77 -3.36
C LYS A 78 4.86 -18.80 -4.23
N ASP A 79 4.73 -19.11 -5.51
CA ASP A 79 3.91 -18.34 -6.45
C ASP A 79 2.47 -18.16 -5.96
N ASP A 80 1.89 -19.20 -5.35
CA ASP A 80 0.54 -19.12 -4.78
C ASP A 80 0.45 -18.06 -3.67
N THR A 81 1.48 -17.97 -2.82
CA THR A 81 1.54 -16.96 -1.76
C THR A 81 1.57 -15.56 -2.38
N ILE A 82 2.48 -15.32 -3.31
CA ILE A 82 2.61 -14.04 -4.03
C ILE A 82 1.28 -13.66 -4.71
N ASN A 83 0.67 -14.63 -5.41
CA ASN A 83 -0.58 -14.42 -6.12
C ASN A 83 -1.77 -14.10 -5.21
N CYS A 84 -1.83 -14.63 -3.98
CA CYS A 84 -2.84 -14.26 -3.00
C CYS A 84 -2.78 -12.77 -2.69
N PHE A 85 -1.60 -12.24 -2.37
CA PHE A 85 -1.41 -10.81 -2.09
C PHE A 85 -1.72 -9.94 -3.30
N LEU A 86 -1.20 -10.28 -4.47
CA LEU A 86 -1.47 -9.54 -5.71
C LEU A 86 -2.96 -9.50 -6.04
N SER A 87 -3.66 -10.62 -5.86
CA SER A 87 -5.09 -10.73 -6.22
C SER A 87 -5.97 -9.83 -5.37
N ILE A 88 -5.66 -9.70 -4.09
CA ILE A 88 -6.43 -8.91 -3.12
C ILE A 88 -6.04 -7.42 -3.21
N GLU A 89 -4.74 -7.13 -3.18
CA GLU A 89 -4.25 -5.77 -3.04
C GLU A 89 -4.10 -5.06 -4.38
N ASP A 90 -3.49 -5.70 -5.38
CA ASP A 90 -3.18 -5.06 -6.64
C ASP A 90 -3.02 -6.04 -7.80
N LYS A 91 -4.13 -6.60 -8.29
CA LYS A 91 -4.15 -7.58 -9.40
C LYS A 91 -3.36 -7.17 -10.65
N ASN A 92 -3.17 -5.88 -10.89
CA ASN A 92 -2.45 -5.35 -12.04
C ASN A 92 -1.10 -4.75 -11.66
N PHE A 93 -0.51 -5.15 -10.53
CA PHE A 93 0.73 -4.60 -10.00
C PHE A 93 1.85 -4.50 -11.03
N TYR A 94 2.10 -5.55 -11.78
CA TYR A 94 3.13 -5.60 -12.84
C TYR A 94 2.77 -4.83 -14.12
N LYS A 95 1.52 -4.32 -14.24
CA LYS A 95 1.01 -3.67 -15.47
C LYS A 95 0.92 -2.15 -15.38
N HIS A 96 1.19 -1.55 -14.23
CA HIS A 96 1.14 -0.10 -14.05
C HIS A 96 2.42 0.44 -13.40
N ASN A 97 2.66 1.75 -13.52
CA ASN A 97 3.83 2.42 -12.98
C ASN A 97 3.48 3.12 -11.63
N GLY A 98 3.15 2.32 -10.62
CA GLY A 98 2.91 2.73 -9.25
C GLY A 98 1.50 3.26 -8.94
N VAL A 99 0.80 3.84 -9.90
CA VAL A 99 -0.55 4.37 -9.72
C VAL A 99 -1.50 3.76 -10.75
N ASN A 100 -2.58 3.15 -10.29
CA ASN A 100 -3.60 2.57 -11.16
C ASN A 100 -4.79 3.53 -11.34
N TYR A 101 -4.68 4.46 -12.29
CA TYR A 101 -5.71 5.47 -12.53
C TYR A 101 -7.06 4.86 -12.94
N LYS A 102 -7.07 3.73 -13.65
CA LYS A 102 -8.30 3.01 -14.03
C LYS A 102 -9.02 2.47 -12.79
N ARG A 103 -8.26 1.90 -11.83
CA ARG A 103 -8.82 1.42 -10.55
C ARG A 103 -9.36 2.57 -9.72
N ILE A 104 -8.65 3.70 -9.67
CA ILE A 104 -9.10 4.92 -8.98
C ILE A 104 -10.43 5.40 -9.54
N ALA A 105 -10.55 5.54 -10.87
CA ALA A 105 -11.79 5.97 -11.51
C ALA A 105 -12.95 5.00 -11.25
N LYS A 106 -12.71 3.68 -11.33
CA LYS A 106 -13.70 2.65 -11.04
C LYS A 106 -14.17 2.71 -9.57
N ALA A 107 -13.23 2.76 -8.63
CA ALA A 107 -13.55 2.84 -7.20
C ALA A 107 -14.34 4.12 -6.88
N MET A 108 -14.01 5.25 -7.50
CA MET A 108 -14.73 6.50 -7.34
C MET A 108 -16.19 6.38 -7.82
N LEU A 109 -16.41 5.79 -8.99
CA LEU A 109 -17.76 5.55 -9.53
C LEU A 109 -18.57 4.60 -8.64
N ASN A 110 -17.96 3.52 -8.14
CA ASN A 110 -18.62 2.56 -7.27
C ASN A 110 -18.96 3.16 -5.91
N ASN A 111 -18.05 3.93 -5.31
CA ASN A 111 -18.29 4.62 -4.05
C ASN A 111 -19.41 5.66 -4.15
N ILE A 112 -19.51 6.39 -5.29
CA ILE A 112 -20.63 7.30 -5.56
C ILE A 112 -21.94 6.52 -5.67
N LYS A 113 -21.98 5.44 -6.44
CA LYS A 113 -23.18 4.61 -6.63
C LYS A 113 -23.66 3.94 -5.33
N SER A 114 -22.74 3.48 -4.50
CA SER A 114 -23.05 2.78 -3.25
C SER A 114 -23.27 3.72 -2.07
N HIS A 115 -23.12 5.04 -2.26
CA HIS A 115 -23.12 6.06 -1.18
C HIS A 115 -22.20 5.67 0.00
N SER A 116 -21.10 4.97 -0.28
CA SER A 116 -20.17 4.45 0.73
C SER A 116 -18.73 4.45 0.22
N PHE A 117 -17.76 4.70 1.10
CA PHE A 117 -16.33 4.67 0.81
C PHE A 117 -15.73 3.28 1.10
N LYS A 118 -16.28 2.22 0.47
CA LYS A 118 -15.87 0.84 0.73
C LYS A 118 -14.70 0.37 -0.12
N GLU A 119 -14.56 0.89 -1.35
CA GLU A 119 -13.49 0.44 -2.25
C GLU A 119 -12.25 1.31 -2.14
N GLY A 120 -11.14 0.70 -1.72
CA GLY A 120 -9.81 1.28 -1.77
C GLY A 120 -9.16 1.09 -3.15
N ALA A 121 -8.48 2.12 -3.65
CA ALA A 121 -7.82 2.09 -4.95
C ALA A 121 -6.29 2.25 -4.87
N SER A 122 -5.71 2.21 -3.67
CA SER A 122 -4.26 2.32 -3.49
C SER A 122 -3.57 1.06 -3.98
N THR A 123 -2.42 1.22 -4.65
CA THR A 123 -1.58 0.13 -5.13
C THR A 123 -0.61 -0.34 -4.05
N ILE A 124 0.05 -1.48 -4.27
CA ILE A 124 1.12 -1.98 -3.40
C ILE A 124 2.23 -0.92 -3.26
N SER A 125 2.68 -0.31 -4.36
CA SER A 125 3.71 0.75 -4.33
C SER A 125 3.28 1.98 -3.51
N GLN A 126 2.01 2.36 -3.59
CA GLN A 126 1.45 3.45 -2.78
C GLN A 126 1.39 3.09 -1.29
N GLN A 127 1.02 1.86 -0.97
CA GLN A 127 1.00 1.36 0.40
C GLN A 127 2.41 1.29 1.00
N LEU A 128 3.41 0.84 0.23
CA LEU A 128 4.80 0.83 0.65
C LEU A 128 5.30 2.24 0.99
N ILE A 129 5.06 3.21 0.11
CA ILE A 129 5.43 4.63 0.38
C ILE A 129 4.71 5.17 1.60
N LYS A 130 3.42 4.87 1.76
CA LYS A 130 2.67 5.28 2.95
C LYS A 130 3.32 4.76 4.23
N ASN A 131 3.71 3.49 4.26
CA ASN A 131 4.24 2.83 5.44
C ASN A 131 5.68 3.24 5.78
N THR A 132 6.49 3.63 4.78
CA THR A 132 7.92 3.94 4.96
C THR A 132 8.24 5.43 5.02
N HIS A 133 7.47 6.29 4.33
CA HIS A 133 7.81 7.69 4.12
C HIS A 133 6.80 8.70 4.66
N LEU A 134 5.58 8.29 4.99
CA LEU A 134 4.50 9.21 5.31
C LEU A 134 3.91 8.95 6.70
N SER A 135 3.26 9.98 7.24
CA SER A 135 2.45 9.86 8.45
C SER A 135 1.06 9.27 8.15
N ASN A 136 0.36 8.86 9.22
CA ASN A 136 -1.01 8.31 9.11
C ASN A 136 -2.11 9.38 8.90
N GLU A 137 -1.73 10.64 8.62
CA GLU A 137 -2.68 11.71 8.36
C GLU A 137 -3.58 11.41 7.15
N LYS A 138 -4.87 11.72 7.29
CA LYS A 138 -5.85 11.54 6.21
C LYS A 138 -6.11 12.86 5.48
N THR A 139 -5.07 13.41 4.81
CA THR A 139 -5.17 14.69 4.08
C THR A 139 -4.94 14.51 2.57
N LEU A 140 -5.53 15.38 1.76
CA LEU A 140 -5.27 15.41 0.30
C LEU A 140 -3.80 15.68 0.01
N LYS A 141 -3.17 16.59 0.77
CA LYS A 141 -1.74 16.91 0.64
C LYS A 141 -0.87 15.66 0.84
N ARG A 142 -1.15 14.85 1.87
CA ARG A 142 -0.47 13.58 2.09
C ARG A 142 -0.68 12.63 0.91
N LYS A 143 -1.91 12.54 0.36
CA LYS A 143 -2.20 11.66 -0.78
C LYS A 143 -1.46 12.09 -2.06
N VAL A 144 -1.32 13.38 -2.30
CA VAL A 144 -0.51 13.89 -3.42
C VAL A 144 0.97 13.58 -3.22
N LYS A 145 1.52 13.77 -2.00
CA LYS A 145 2.89 13.35 -1.65
C LYS A 145 3.10 11.87 -1.91
N GLU A 146 2.15 11.03 -1.49
CA GLU A 146 2.19 9.58 -1.74
C GLU A 146 2.34 9.28 -3.24
N ILE A 147 1.52 9.90 -4.10
CA ILE A 147 1.59 9.71 -5.56
C ILE A 147 2.96 10.14 -6.12
N VAL A 148 3.47 11.29 -5.69
CA VAL A 148 4.77 11.80 -6.15
C VAL A 148 5.91 10.87 -5.74
N LEU A 149 5.93 10.44 -4.47
CA LEU A 149 6.95 9.51 -3.95
C LEU A 149 6.84 8.12 -4.58
N THR A 150 5.62 7.63 -4.82
CA THR A 150 5.38 6.37 -5.52
C THR A 150 5.98 6.36 -6.93
N LYS A 151 5.85 7.45 -7.67
CA LYS A 151 6.50 7.58 -8.99
C LYS A 151 8.03 7.59 -8.89
N LYS A 152 8.60 8.14 -7.82
CA LYS A 152 10.05 8.10 -7.58
C LYS A 152 10.51 6.70 -7.17
N LEU A 153 9.74 5.99 -6.36
CA LEU A 153 9.96 4.57 -6.01
C LEU A 153 10.03 3.70 -7.26
N GLU A 154 9.01 3.74 -8.11
CA GLU A 154 8.93 2.92 -9.35
C GLU A 154 10.03 3.23 -10.39
N LYS A 155 10.66 4.39 -10.30
CA LYS A 155 11.84 4.71 -11.12
C LYS A 155 13.14 4.19 -10.53
N ALA A 156 13.17 3.94 -9.23
CA ALA A 156 14.38 3.61 -8.49
C ALA A 156 14.53 2.12 -8.18
N PHE A 157 13.43 1.38 -8.19
CA PHE A 157 13.34 -0.03 -7.83
C PHE A 157 12.51 -0.82 -8.85
N THR A 158 12.84 -2.09 -9.04
CA THR A 158 12.06 -3.03 -9.83
C THR A 158 10.76 -3.40 -9.12
N LYS A 159 9.83 -3.99 -9.84
CA LYS A 159 8.57 -4.49 -9.27
C LYS A 159 8.81 -5.54 -8.18
N ASP A 160 9.75 -6.43 -8.40
CA ASP A 160 10.06 -7.50 -7.46
C ASP A 160 10.68 -6.95 -6.16
N GLU A 161 11.60 -5.99 -6.25
CA GLU A 161 12.14 -5.29 -5.07
C GLU A 161 11.06 -4.53 -4.29
N ILE A 162 10.11 -3.91 -4.98
CA ILE A 162 8.97 -3.22 -4.35
C ILE A 162 8.07 -4.22 -3.63
N LEU A 163 7.75 -5.34 -4.27
CA LEU A 163 6.89 -6.38 -3.69
C LEU A 163 7.56 -7.08 -2.51
N GLU A 164 8.84 -7.42 -2.64
CA GLU A 164 9.66 -7.98 -1.56
C GLU A 164 9.65 -7.06 -0.34
N THR A 165 10.00 -5.79 -0.54
CA THR A 165 9.99 -4.81 0.55
C THR A 165 8.59 -4.68 1.16
N TYR A 166 7.55 -4.61 0.34
CA TYR A 166 6.17 -4.52 0.82
C TYR A 166 5.79 -5.67 1.73
N LEU A 167 6.03 -6.91 1.31
CA LEU A 167 5.70 -8.11 2.08
C LEU A 167 6.48 -8.20 3.39
N ASN A 168 7.69 -7.64 3.45
CA ASN A 168 8.52 -7.63 4.65
C ASN A 168 8.24 -6.48 5.62
N VAL A 169 7.45 -5.44 5.22
CA VAL A 169 7.19 -4.29 6.10
C VAL A 169 5.73 -4.09 6.47
N ILE A 170 4.78 -4.73 5.74
CA ILE A 170 3.37 -4.51 5.96
C ILE A 170 2.92 -5.07 7.31
N TYR A 171 1.95 -4.38 7.93
CA TYR A 171 1.35 -4.80 9.19
C TYR A 171 0.26 -5.84 8.99
N PHE A 172 0.35 -6.97 9.70
CA PHE A 172 -0.59 -8.09 9.63
C PHE A 172 -1.52 -8.21 10.85
N GLY A 173 -1.45 -7.29 11.78
CA GLY A 173 -2.17 -7.40 13.06
C GLY A 173 -1.28 -7.90 14.20
N ASP A 174 -1.76 -7.83 15.43
CA ASP A 174 -1.15 -8.36 16.65
C ASP A 174 0.34 -8.03 16.86
N GLY A 175 0.77 -6.85 16.39
CA GLY A 175 2.16 -6.44 16.45
C GLY A 175 3.04 -6.98 15.31
N CYS A 176 2.55 -7.88 14.46
CA CYS A 176 3.32 -8.53 13.41
C CYS A 176 3.54 -7.62 12.20
N TYR A 177 4.80 -7.37 11.87
CA TYR A 177 5.23 -6.61 10.68
C TYR A 177 6.09 -7.50 9.79
N GLY A 178 5.64 -7.74 8.58
CA GLY A 178 6.27 -8.62 7.60
C GLY A 178 5.71 -10.03 7.61
N ILE A 179 5.81 -10.67 6.45
CA ILE A 179 5.20 -11.96 6.18
C ILE A 179 5.79 -13.10 7.02
N GLU A 180 7.10 -13.05 7.32
CA GLU A 180 7.76 -14.08 8.13
C GLU A 180 7.25 -14.05 9.56
N GLU A 181 7.19 -12.85 10.16
CA GLU A 181 6.69 -12.68 11.52
C GLU A 181 5.22 -13.10 11.62
N ALA A 182 4.40 -12.69 10.65
CA ALA A 182 3.00 -13.07 10.58
C ALA A 182 2.81 -14.58 10.40
N SER A 183 3.60 -15.23 9.54
CA SER A 183 3.56 -16.67 9.32
C SER A 183 3.90 -17.45 10.60
N ASN A 184 4.97 -17.06 11.29
CA ASN A 184 5.35 -17.68 12.54
C ASN A 184 4.30 -17.45 13.65
N HIS A 185 3.76 -16.21 13.74
CA HIS A 185 2.78 -15.87 14.77
C HIS A 185 1.46 -16.64 14.61
N TYR A 186 0.91 -16.64 13.40
CA TYR A 186 -0.43 -17.24 13.17
C TYR A 186 -0.40 -18.73 12.85
N PHE A 187 0.70 -19.26 12.29
CA PHE A 187 0.77 -20.65 11.81
C PHE A 187 1.95 -21.45 12.34
N ASN A 188 2.82 -20.84 13.15
CA ASN A 188 4.01 -21.46 13.75
C ASN A 188 4.93 -22.13 12.71
N LYS A 189 5.13 -21.48 11.56
CA LYS A 189 6.00 -21.96 10.48
C LYS A 189 6.57 -20.79 9.65
N PRO A 190 7.72 -21.01 8.97
CA PRO A 190 8.30 -19.98 8.11
C PRO A 190 7.41 -19.69 6.89
N ALA A 191 7.46 -18.45 6.38
CA ALA A 191 6.60 -17.98 5.27
C ALA A 191 6.75 -18.82 3.99
N LYS A 192 7.94 -19.34 3.71
CA LYS A 192 8.22 -20.23 2.56
C LYS A 192 7.42 -21.54 2.57
N GLU A 193 6.91 -21.95 3.74
CA GLU A 193 6.15 -23.20 3.91
C GLU A 193 4.63 -23.00 3.87
N LEU A 194 4.16 -21.75 3.83
CA LEU A 194 2.73 -21.43 3.76
C LEU A 194 2.05 -22.22 2.63
N ASN A 195 0.87 -22.76 2.94
CA ASN A 195 -0.02 -23.31 1.94
C ASN A 195 -0.97 -22.22 1.40
N LEU A 196 -1.77 -22.57 0.39
CA LEU A 196 -2.69 -21.63 -0.26
C LEU A 196 -3.70 -20.99 0.71
N ILE A 197 -4.27 -21.79 1.64
CA ILE A 197 -5.28 -21.30 2.60
C ILE A 197 -4.66 -20.31 3.57
N GLU A 198 -3.50 -20.64 4.11
CA GLU A 198 -2.76 -19.77 5.03
C GLU A 198 -2.31 -18.46 4.34
N SER A 199 -1.81 -18.58 3.11
CA SER A 199 -1.44 -17.42 2.29
C SER A 199 -2.63 -16.51 2.01
N ALA A 200 -3.78 -17.09 1.68
CA ALA A 200 -5.02 -16.33 1.45
C ALA A 200 -5.52 -15.66 2.74
N THR A 201 -5.36 -16.34 3.89
CA THR A 201 -5.70 -15.79 5.21
C THR A 201 -4.83 -14.57 5.51
N LEU A 202 -3.50 -14.67 5.39
CA LEU A 202 -2.59 -13.54 5.61
C LEU A 202 -2.90 -12.38 4.64
N ALA A 203 -3.13 -12.68 3.37
CA ALA A 203 -3.47 -11.65 2.40
C ALA A 203 -4.81 -10.96 2.72
N GLY A 204 -5.77 -11.68 3.29
CA GLY A 204 -7.03 -11.13 3.78
C GLY A 204 -6.87 -10.20 4.99
N LEU A 205 -5.96 -10.55 5.91
CA LEU A 205 -5.70 -9.76 7.13
C LEU A 205 -5.26 -8.33 6.84
N ILE A 206 -4.44 -8.11 5.82
CA ILE A 206 -3.89 -6.78 5.50
C ILE A 206 -4.99 -5.74 5.27
N LYS A 207 -6.14 -6.16 4.79
CA LYS A 207 -7.25 -5.25 4.47
C LYS A 207 -7.80 -4.55 5.71
N ALA A 208 -7.85 -5.23 6.84
CA ALA A 208 -8.27 -4.69 8.13
C ALA A 208 -7.64 -5.50 9.29
N PRO A 209 -6.32 -5.37 9.52
CA PRO A 209 -5.58 -6.25 10.43
C PRO A 209 -6.14 -6.27 11.85
N SER A 210 -6.59 -5.11 12.33
CA SER A 210 -7.16 -4.98 13.67
C SER A 210 -8.58 -5.55 13.82
N ILE A 211 -9.27 -5.85 12.71
CA ILE A 211 -10.64 -6.38 12.72
C ILE A 211 -10.62 -7.89 12.42
N TYR A 212 -9.78 -8.33 11.49
CA TYR A 212 -9.75 -9.71 11.01
C TYR A 212 -8.73 -10.59 11.72
N SER A 213 -8.04 -10.06 12.77
CA SER A 213 -7.08 -10.88 13.53
C SER A 213 -7.77 -12.13 14.09
N PRO A 214 -7.23 -13.35 13.82
CA PRO A 214 -7.80 -14.60 14.33
C PRO A 214 -7.69 -14.75 15.85
N THR A 215 -6.89 -13.90 16.51
CA THR A 215 -6.67 -13.94 17.96
C THR A 215 -7.69 -13.13 18.73
N LYS A 216 -8.55 -12.35 18.04
CA LYS A 216 -9.66 -11.65 18.68
C LYS A 216 -10.81 -12.62 18.95
N ASP A 217 -11.34 -12.55 20.17
CA ASP A 217 -12.51 -13.31 20.59
C ASP A 217 -13.67 -13.16 19.59
N TYR A 218 -14.18 -14.29 19.12
CA TYR A 218 -15.31 -14.36 18.20
C TYR A 218 -16.67 -14.00 18.84
N GLU A 219 -16.69 -13.62 20.11
CA GLU A 219 -17.91 -13.30 20.88
C GLU A 219 -18.23 -11.81 20.94
N SER A 220 -17.55 -10.96 20.17
CA SER A 220 -17.78 -9.50 20.17
C SER A 220 -18.41 -9.00 18.87
#